data_19dc0bac312258772487e6660137ca78
#
_entry.id   19dc0bac312258772487e6660137ca78
#
_cell.length_a   1.000
_cell.length_b   1.000
_cell.length_c   1.000
_cell.angle_alpha   90.00
_cell.angle_beta   90.00
_cell.angle_gamma   90.00
#
_symmetry.space_group_name_H-M   'P 1'
#
loop_
_entity.id
_entity.type
_entity.pdbx_description
1 polymer ?
#
loop_
_entity_poly.entity_id
_entity_poly.type
_entity_poly.pdbx_seq_one_letter_code
_entity_poly.pdbx_strand_id
1 'polypeptide(L)'
;MSGKDFLQKLLDGERVEWKALGEVAEYAGARIDPGQVNQENYVGVDNLLQNRAGKTHSSYVPTEGRLIEYRPGDVLIGNIRPYLKKIWLANQSGGTNGDVLVIRRTHPSLSPGYLYQALSDDKFFAYNMQHAKGAKMPRGDKAKILEYQIPIPCPDNPKKSLAIQSEIVRILDTFTELTAELTTELTARKKQYNYYRDRLLRFEDGEVEWKALGDVAEFRRGTAITHEQTTTGDIPVVANGPTPIYFHGESNRQGETIVIARSGAYAGYVSFWNQPIFLTDAFSIHPRADILKPKFVYHVLQNKQENIHAMKKGAGVPHVRVKEFELYDVPIPPLAEQARIVAILDKFDALTNSLTEGLPREIELRQKQYAYYRDLLFSFPKFPSSVGVPEGRSNAGDA
;
A
#
# COMPACT_ATOMS: atom_id res chain seq x y z
N MET A 1 29.35 -2.21 -2.17
CA MET A 1 29.49 -0.84 -2.68
C MET A 1 28.49 0.00 -1.92
N SER A 2 28.91 1.05 -1.24
CA SER A 2 27.96 1.93 -0.55
C SER A 2 27.13 2.68 -1.60
N GLY A 3 25.87 3.02 -1.28
CA GLY A 3 25.04 3.73 -2.25
C GLY A 3 25.55 5.15 -2.59
N LYS A 4 26.33 5.77 -1.69
CA LYS A 4 27.03 7.02 -1.96
C LYS A 4 28.12 6.82 -3.01
N ASP A 5 28.83 5.69 -2.98
CA ASP A 5 29.87 5.37 -3.98
C ASP A 5 29.25 5.18 -5.36
N PHE A 6 28.02 4.64 -5.43
CA PHE A 6 27.30 4.48 -6.71
C PHE A 6 26.93 5.83 -7.30
N LEU A 7 26.32 6.73 -6.50
CA LEU A 7 25.96 8.07 -6.97
C LEU A 7 27.18 8.90 -7.40
N GLN A 8 28.29 8.81 -6.66
CA GLN A 8 29.54 9.45 -7.02
C GLN A 8 30.11 8.94 -8.34
N LYS A 9 30.07 7.61 -8.55
CA LYS A 9 30.47 7.01 -9.84
C LYS A 9 29.57 7.45 -10.99
N LEU A 10 28.25 7.55 -10.73
CA LEU A 10 27.27 7.97 -11.74
C LEU A 10 27.51 9.43 -12.15
N LEU A 11 27.84 10.29 -11.19
CA LEU A 11 28.18 11.71 -11.45
C LEU A 11 29.55 11.87 -12.08
N ASP A 12 30.52 10.96 -11.83
CA ASP A 12 31.87 11.00 -12.34
C ASP A 12 32.56 12.39 -12.11
N GLY A 13 32.40 12.90 -10.89
CA GLY A 13 32.97 14.19 -10.48
C GLY A 13 32.23 15.44 -10.97
N GLU A 14 31.18 15.28 -11.74
CA GLU A 14 30.37 16.38 -12.24
C GLU A 14 29.57 17.09 -11.16
N ARG A 15 29.33 18.37 -11.33
CA ARG A 15 28.51 19.15 -10.42
C ARG A 15 26.99 18.89 -10.60
N VAL A 16 26.24 19.13 -9.52
CA VAL A 16 24.81 19.15 -9.53
C VAL A 16 24.32 20.55 -9.15
N GLU A 17 23.42 21.08 -9.93
CA GLU A 17 22.74 22.34 -9.65
C GLU A 17 21.33 22.09 -9.15
N TRP A 18 20.95 22.76 -8.09
CA TRP A 18 19.58 22.71 -7.58
C TRP A 18 18.80 23.89 -8.13
N LYS A 19 17.76 23.62 -8.93
CA LYS A 19 16.90 24.62 -9.56
C LYS A 19 15.50 24.57 -8.99
N ALA A 20 14.87 25.74 -8.82
CA ALA A 20 13.44 25.77 -8.51
C ALA A 20 12.65 25.11 -9.64
N LEU A 21 11.60 24.38 -9.31
CA LEU A 21 10.73 23.71 -10.29
C LEU A 21 10.25 24.67 -11.37
N GLY A 22 9.92 25.93 -11.01
CA GLY A 22 9.49 26.97 -11.94
C GLY A 22 10.55 27.46 -12.92
N GLU A 23 11.84 27.15 -12.70
CA GLU A 23 12.91 27.44 -13.65
C GLU A 23 13.05 26.36 -14.75
N VAL A 24 12.54 25.16 -14.49
CA VAL A 24 12.71 23.98 -15.36
C VAL A 24 11.40 23.38 -15.85
N ALA A 25 10.27 23.82 -15.28
CA ALA A 25 8.93 23.37 -15.63
C ALA A 25 7.89 24.47 -15.36
N GLU A 26 6.74 24.34 -15.94
CA GLU A 26 5.61 25.26 -15.79
C GLU A 26 4.28 24.50 -15.63
N TYR A 27 3.23 25.20 -15.21
CA TYR A 27 1.88 24.66 -15.29
C TYR A 27 1.36 24.77 -16.75
N ALA A 28 0.83 23.67 -17.29
CA ALA A 28 0.25 23.68 -18.62
C ALA A 28 -0.95 24.65 -18.68
N GLY A 29 -0.91 25.56 -19.65
CA GLY A 29 -1.96 26.58 -19.87
C GLY A 29 -2.93 26.24 -21.00
N ALA A 30 -2.59 25.32 -21.89
CA ALA A 30 -3.42 24.92 -23.02
C ALA A 30 -4.75 24.31 -22.57
N ARG A 31 -5.78 24.51 -23.38
CA ARG A 31 -7.14 24.04 -23.09
C ARG A 31 -7.61 23.08 -24.16
N ILE A 32 -8.39 22.10 -23.74
CA ILE A 32 -9.03 21.10 -24.61
C ILE A 32 -10.54 21.10 -24.39
N ASP A 33 -11.28 20.86 -25.47
CA ASP A 33 -12.73 20.76 -25.41
C ASP A 33 -13.18 19.46 -24.76
N PRO A 34 -14.22 19.47 -23.91
CA PRO A 34 -14.76 18.25 -23.30
C PRO A 34 -15.16 17.17 -24.32
N GLY A 35 -15.60 17.52 -25.51
CA GLY A 35 -15.95 16.58 -26.58
C GLY A 35 -14.74 15.76 -27.10
N GLN A 36 -13.53 16.16 -26.78
CA GLN A 36 -12.29 15.46 -27.16
C GLN A 36 -11.77 14.52 -26.05
N VAL A 37 -12.47 14.43 -24.93
CA VAL A 37 -12.10 13.57 -23.80
C VAL A 37 -13.16 12.50 -23.57
N ASN A 38 -12.69 11.37 -23.03
CA ASN A 38 -13.51 10.21 -22.68
C ASN A 38 -13.07 9.63 -21.32
N GLN A 39 -13.62 8.51 -20.91
CA GLN A 39 -13.28 7.86 -19.65
C GLN A 39 -11.79 7.44 -19.54
N GLU A 40 -11.10 7.21 -20.65
CA GLU A 40 -9.71 6.78 -20.69
C GLU A 40 -8.73 7.95 -20.55
N ASN A 41 -9.05 9.10 -21.18
CA ASN A 41 -8.15 10.25 -21.26
C ASN A 41 -8.62 11.49 -20.47
N TYR A 42 -9.71 11.41 -19.70
CA TYR A 42 -10.01 12.38 -18.65
C TYR A 42 -9.34 11.99 -17.33
N VAL A 43 -8.67 12.95 -16.70
CA VAL A 43 -8.01 12.76 -15.40
C VAL A 43 -8.55 13.76 -14.39
N GLY A 44 -9.34 13.28 -13.44
CA GLY A 44 -9.75 14.02 -12.25
C GLY A 44 -8.97 13.56 -11.01
N VAL A 45 -9.15 14.24 -9.89
CA VAL A 45 -8.56 13.80 -8.62
C VAL A 45 -9.08 12.41 -8.23
N ASP A 46 -10.30 12.07 -8.61
CA ASP A 46 -10.95 10.81 -8.19
C ASP A 46 -10.35 9.58 -8.87
N ASN A 47 -9.96 9.69 -10.14
CA ASN A 47 -9.36 8.59 -10.88
C ASN A 47 -7.81 8.59 -10.89
N LEU A 48 -7.15 9.58 -10.27
CA LEU A 48 -5.78 9.46 -9.83
C LEU A 48 -5.73 8.60 -8.55
N LEU A 49 -4.97 7.53 -8.61
CA LEU A 49 -4.85 6.57 -7.50
C LEU A 49 -3.90 7.08 -6.41
N GLN A 50 -4.19 6.67 -5.16
CA GLN A 50 -3.36 7.04 -4.01
C GLN A 50 -2.00 6.33 -4.05
N ASN A 51 -1.05 6.85 -3.27
CA ASN A 51 0.27 6.25 -3.09
C ASN A 51 1.03 6.00 -4.41
N ARG A 52 0.92 6.93 -5.36
CA ARG A 52 1.63 6.88 -6.67
C ARG A 52 1.22 5.70 -7.56
N ALA A 53 0.04 5.14 -7.35
CA ALA A 53 -0.42 3.97 -8.09
C ALA A 53 -0.94 4.30 -9.52
N GLY A 54 -0.66 5.51 -10.02
CA GLY A 54 -1.07 5.93 -11.37
C GLY A 54 -2.52 6.39 -11.46
N LYS A 55 -3.20 6.00 -12.52
CA LYS A 55 -4.62 6.34 -12.74
C LYS A 55 -5.46 5.13 -13.15
N THR A 56 -6.77 5.25 -12.99
CA THR A 56 -7.79 4.35 -13.55
C THR A 56 -8.67 5.09 -14.55
N HIS A 57 -9.59 4.38 -15.20
CA HIS A 57 -10.62 5.02 -16.02
C HIS A 57 -11.51 5.90 -15.16
N SER A 58 -11.94 7.03 -15.71
CA SER A 58 -12.85 7.92 -14.99
C SER A 58 -14.28 7.40 -15.03
N SER A 59 -14.96 7.44 -13.90
CA SER A 59 -16.41 7.17 -13.83
C SER A 59 -17.25 8.36 -14.28
N TYR A 60 -16.65 9.54 -14.37
CA TYR A 60 -17.32 10.79 -14.79
C TYR A 60 -16.42 11.55 -15.75
N VAL A 61 -16.99 12.02 -16.86
CA VAL A 61 -16.33 12.90 -17.83
C VAL A 61 -17.15 14.17 -17.95
N PRO A 62 -16.56 15.37 -17.73
CA PRO A 62 -17.27 16.64 -17.92
C PRO A 62 -17.77 16.80 -19.37
N THR A 63 -18.98 17.28 -19.53
CA THR A 63 -19.57 17.54 -20.84
C THR A 63 -19.50 19.01 -21.23
N GLU A 64 -19.17 19.88 -20.28
CA GLU A 64 -19.13 21.34 -20.45
C GLU A 64 -17.87 21.95 -19.84
N GLY A 65 -17.57 23.19 -20.22
CA GLY A 65 -16.43 23.95 -19.75
C GLY A 65 -15.17 23.74 -20.61
N ARG A 66 -14.03 24.26 -20.16
CA ARG A 66 -12.72 24.08 -20.79
C ARG A 66 -11.78 23.37 -19.85
N LEU A 67 -11.29 22.22 -20.26
CA LEU A 67 -10.34 21.40 -19.50
C LEU A 67 -8.91 21.86 -19.77
N ILE A 68 -8.00 21.58 -18.84
CA ILE A 68 -6.56 21.77 -19.03
C ILE A 68 -6.06 20.61 -19.88
N GLU A 69 -5.41 20.89 -21.01
CA GLU A 69 -4.79 19.88 -21.85
C GLU A 69 -3.50 19.35 -21.22
N TYR A 70 -3.37 18.03 -21.16
CA TYR A 70 -2.10 17.37 -20.87
C TYR A 70 -1.64 16.50 -22.05
N ARG A 71 -0.31 16.27 -22.13
CA ARG A 71 0.35 15.54 -23.22
C ARG A 71 1.29 14.48 -22.66
N PRO A 72 1.70 13.49 -23.46
CA PRO A 72 2.74 12.54 -23.04
C PRO A 72 3.99 13.26 -22.49
N GLY A 73 4.44 12.82 -21.32
CA GLY A 73 5.57 13.41 -20.60
C GLY A 73 5.21 14.51 -19.60
N ASP A 74 3.97 14.98 -19.55
CA ASP A 74 3.50 15.86 -18.47
C ASP A 74 3.33 15.07 -17.17
N VAL A 75 3.61 15.69 -16.02
CA VAL A 75 3.39 15.11 -14.70
C VAL A 75 2.11 15.69 -14.11
N LEU A 76 1.13 14.82 -13.85
CA LEU A 76 -0.15 15.18 -13.25
C LEU A 76 -0.15 14.92 -11.76
N ILE A 77 -0.51 15.92 -10.95
CA ILE A 77 -0.55 15.83 -9.48
C ILE A 77 -1.94 16.24 -8.98
N GLY A 78 -2.55 15.36 -8.19
CA GLY A 78 -3.79 15.69 -7.47
C GLY A 78 -3.54 16.76 -6.41
N ASN A 79 -4.11 17.95 -6.59
CA ASN A 79 -3.87 19.10 -5.72
C ASN A 79 -4.71 19.09 -4.43
N ILE A 80 -5.73 18.23 -4.34
CA ILE A 80 -6.54 18.06 -3.14
C ILE A 80 -5.98 16.93 -2.28
N ARG A 81 -5.81 17.20 -0.98
CA ARG A 81 -5.24 16.26 0.00
C ARG A 81 -3.89 15.69 -0.47
N PRO A 82 -2.83 16.52 -0.59
CA PRO A 82 -1.53 16.11 -1.12
C PRO A 82 -0.93 14.90 -0.38
N TYR A 83 -1.29 14.67 0.88
CA TYR A 83 -0.88 13.49 1.65
C TYR A 83 -1.34 12.15 1.04
N LEU A 84 -2.31 12.15 0.11
CA LEU A 84 -2.71 10.95 -0.64
C LEU A 84 -1.70 10.58 -1.73
N LYS A 85 -0.72 11.45 -2.02
CA LYS A 85 0.39 11.22 -2.95
C LYS A 85 -0.08 10.75 -4.33
N LYS A 86 -1.11 11.43 -4.86
CA LYS A 86 -1.69 11.16 -6.17
C LYS A 86 -0.87 11.82 -7.25
N ILE A 87 -0.14 11.04 -8.05
CA ILE A 87 0.73 11.50 -9.14
C ILE A 87 0.75 10.48 -10.28
N TRP A 88 0.85 10.98 -11.52
CA TRP A 88 0.94 10.15 -12.71
C TRP A 88 1.77 10.83 -13.78
N LEU A 89 2.65 10.08 -14.46
CA LEU A 89 3.35 10.51 -15.66
C LEU A 89 2.48 10.18 -16.88
N ALA A 90 2.06 11.20 -17.60
CA ALA A 90 1.19 11.02 -18.76
C ALA A 90 1.88 10.27 -19.89
N ASN A 91 1.25 9.20 -20.36
CA ASN A 91 1.66 8.42 -21.52
C ASN A 91 0.77 8.64 -22.75
N GLN A 92 -0.24 9.48 -22.62
CA GLN A 92 -1.20 9.88 -23.66
C GLN A 92 -1.61 11.35 -23.49
N SER A 93 -2.30 11.90 -24.48
CA SER A 93 -2.92 13.22 -24.39
C SER A 93 -4.35 13.12 -23.86
N GLY A 94 -4.81 14.18 -23.20
CA GLY A 94 -6.18 14.26 -22.69
C GLY A 94 -6.45 15.56 -21.94
N GLY A 95 -7.48 15.54 -21.09
CA GLY A 95 -7.94 16.70 -20.35
C GLY A 95 -8.08 16.47 -18.86
N THR A 96 -7.90 17.53 -18.08
CA THR A 96 -8.10 17.51 -16.62
C THR A 96 -8.78 18.78 -16.13
N ASN A 97 -9.31 18.74 -14.91
CA ASN A 97 -9.88 19.89 -14.23
C ASN A 97 -8.85 20.67 -13.40
N GLY A 98 -9.27 21.77 -12.79
CA GLY A 98 -8.39 22.64 -11.99
C GLY A 98 -7.87 22.05 -10.67
N ASP A 99 -8.38 20.90 -10.24
CA ASP A 99 -7.95 20.20 -9.02
C ASP A 99 -6.80 19.23 -9.28
N VAL A 100 -6.39 19.06 -10.54
CA VAL A 100 -5.18 18.36 -10.94
C VAL A 100 -4.21 19.35 -11.56
N LEU A 101 -2.99 19.40 -11.07
CA LEU A 101 -1.91 20.22 -11.60
C LEU A 101 -1.24 19.45 -12.73
N VAL A 102 -1.08 20.09 -13.89
CA VAL A 102 -0.32 19.55 -15.03
C VAL A 102 1.02 20.27 -15.08
N ILE A 103 2.09 19.59 -14.73
CA ILE A 103 3.45 20.13 -14.72
C ILE A 103 4.16 19.67 -15.98
N ARG A 104 4.51 20.64 -16.82
CA ARG A 104 5.21 20.44 -18.10
C ARG A 104 6.62 20.92 -18.02
N ARG A 105 7.57 20.07 -18.39
CA ARG A 105 8.99 20.48 -18.47
C ARG A 105 9.17 21.56 -19.53
N THR A 106 10.03 22.55 -19.25
CA THR A 106 10.46 23.59 -20.20
C THR A 106 11.95 23.49 -20.51
N HIS A 107 12.73 22.92 -19.61
CA HIS A 107 14.17 22.84 -19.75
C HIS A 107 14.60 21.59 -20.55
N PRO A 108 15.44 21.72 -21.59
CA PRO A 108 15.84 20.60 -22.46
C PRO A 108 16.70 19.54 -21.75
N SER A 109 17.45 19.92 -20.71
CA SER A 109 18.25 18.99 -19.90
C SER A 109 17.44 18.27 -18.80
N LEU A 110 16.12 18.36 -18.78
CA LEU A 110 15.26 17.66 -17.84
C LEU A 110 14.41 16.61 -18.56
N SER A 111 14.52 15.33 -18.20
CA SER A 111 13.68 14.30 -18.77
C SER A 111 12.34 14.19 -18.03
N PRO A 112 11.23 13.81 -18.71
CA PRO A 112 9.92 13.66 -18.08
C PRO A 112 9.91 12.62 -16.96
N GLY A 113 10.54 11.47 -17.18
CA GLY A 113 10.63 10.40 -16.18
C GLY A 113 11.40 10.83 -14.93
N TYR A 114 12.49 11.59 -15.10
CA TYR A 114 13.25 12.09 -13.97
C TYR A 114 12.47 13.15 -13.18
N LEU A 115 11.77 14.06 -13.86
CA LEU A 115 10.85 15.00 -13.21
C LEU A 115 9.76 14.26 -12.41
N TYR A 116 9.15 13.24 -13.00
CA TYR A 116 8.17 12.41 -12.32
C TYR A 116 8.76 11.74 -11.06
N GLN A 117 9.94 11.14 -11.14
CA GLN A 117 10.59 10.50 -9.99
C GLN A 117 10.94 11.53 -8.90
N ALA A 118 11.44 12.72 -9.26
CA ALA A 118 11.73 13.80 -8.32
C ALA A 118 10.47 14.30 -7.58
N LEU A 119 9.33 14.43 -8.29
CA LEU A 119 8.05 14.86 -7.73
C LEU A 119 7.28 13.70 -7.06
N SER A 120 7.71 12.46 -7.26
CA SER A 120 7.20 11.28 -6.55
C SER A 120 7.84 11.10 -5.19
N ASP A 121 8.84 11.89 -4.82
CA ASP A 121 9.53 11.80 -3.53
C ASP A 121 8.61 12.19 -2.36
N ASP A 122 8.77 11.50 -1.23
CA ASP A 122 8.05 11.83 0.01
C ASP A 122 8.40 13.23 0.52
N LYS A 123 9.61 13.69 0.26
CA LYS A 123 10.07 15.06 0.58
C LYS A 123 9.25 16.11 -0.18
N PHE A 124 8.94 15.86 -1.46
CA PHE A 124 8.07 16.75 -2.22
C PHE A 124 6.66 16.81 -1.64
N PHE A 125 6.05 15.66 -1.31
CA PHE A 125 4.72 15.66 -0.72
C PHE A 125 4.68 16.25 0.69
N ALA A 126 5.73 16.05 1.48
CA ALA A 126 5.88 16.70 2.79
C ALA A 126 6.00 18.23 2.64
N TYR A 127 6.82 18.69 1.72
CA TYR A 127 6.95 20.12 1.37
C TYR A 127 5.62 20.70 0.89
N ASN A 128 4.90 20.01 -0.02
CA ASN A 128 3.60 20.43 -0.51
C ASN A 128 2.56 20.52 0.64
N MET A 129 2.56 19.56 1.55
CA MET A 129 1.68 19.60 2.74
C MET A 129 2.01 20.73 3.71
N GLN A 130 3.30 21.03 3.91
CA GLN A 130 3.74 22.15 4.77
C GLN A 130 3.18 23.49 4.30
N HIS A 131 3.00 23.69 2.99
CA HIS A 131 2.50 24.93 2.41
C HIS A 131 1.03 24.84 1.97
N ALA A 132 0.35 23.70 2.22
CA ALA A 132 -1.02 23.51 1.83
C ALA A 132 -1.99 24.39 2.63
N LYS A 133 -3.05 24.85 1.97
CA LYS A 133 -4.10 25.69 2.57
C LYS A 133 -5.42 24.92 2.71
N GLY A 134 -6.13 25.16 3.80
CA GLY A 134 -7.44 24.54 4.10
C GLY A 134 -7.33 23.36 5.08
N ALA A 135 -8.06 23.42 6.19
CA ALA A 135 -7.98 22.44 7.26
C ALA A 135 -8.62 21.09 6.91
N LYS A 136 -9.84 21.10 6.37
CA LYS A 136 -10.62 19.87 6.07
C LYS A 136 -10.26 19.22 4.75
N MET A 137 -9.92 20.02 3.74
CA MET A 137 -9.52 19.58 2.40
C MET A 137 -8.30 20.39 1.95
N PRO A 138 -7.10 20.10 2.48
CA PRO A 138 -5.91 20.85 2.14
C PRO A 138 -5.62 20.81 0.65
N ARG A 139 -5.27 21.97 0.08
CA ARG A 139 -4.82 22.13 -1.31
C ARG A 139 -3.41 22.66 -1.31
N GLY A 140 -2.55 22.09 -2.14
CA GLY A 140 -1.20 22.59 -2.35
C GLY A 140 -1.18 24.02 -2.88
N ASP A 141 -0.24 24.83 -2.40
CA ASP A 141 -0.01 26.17 -2.89
C ASP A 141 0.80 26.13 -4.19
N LYS A 142 0.16 26.50 -5.30
CA LYS A 142 0.77 26.44 -6.65
C LYS A 142 2.07 27.24 -6.77
N ALA A 143 2.17 28.42 -6.12
CA ALA A 143 3.37 29.22 -6.16
C ALA A 143 4.51 28.51 -5.38
N LYS A 144 4.19 27.98 -4.21
CA LYS A 144 5.17 27.25 -3.40
C LYS A 144 5.64 25.94 -4.06
N ILE A 145 4.76 25.24 -4.77
CA ILE A 145 5.17 24.04 -5.53
C ILE A 145 6.24 24.39 -6.56
N LEU A 146 6.15 25.53 -7.25
CA LEU A 146 7.16 25.97 -8.20
C LEU A 146 8.49 26.39 -7.56
N GLU A 147 8.54 26.69 -6.27
CA GLU A 147 9.77 26.95 -5.50
C GLU A 147 10.52 25.67 -5.07
N TYR A 148 9.88 24.49 -5.20
CA TYR A 148 10.50 23.21 -4.83
C TYR A 148 11.76 22.95 -5.64
N GLN A 149 12.85 22.55 -4.96
CA GLN A 149 14.17 22.40 -5.58
C GLN A 149 14.34 21.03 -6.24
N ILE A 150 14.70 21.02 -7.50
CA ILE A 150 14.98 19.83 -8.32
C ILE A 150 16.49 19.77 -8.61
N PRO A 151 17.19 18.66 -8.33
CA PRO A 151 18.60 18.53 -8.66
C PRO A 151 18.79 18.25 -10.16
N ILE A 152 19.61 19.03 -10.83
CA ILE A 152 19.97 18.85 -12.24
C ILE A 152 21.44 18.42 -12.29
N PRO A 153 21.76 17.15 -12.59
CA PRO A 153 23.13 16.70 -12.75
C PRO A 153 23.75 17.28 -14.05
N CYS A 154 25.01 17.61 -14.03
CA CYS A 154 25.76 18.10 -15.17
C CYS A 154 25.05 19.24 -15.94
N PRO A 155 24.71 20.37 -15.32
CA PRO A 155 23.91 21.42 -15.97
C PRO A 155 24.51 21.97 -17.25
N ASP A 156 25.85 21.97 -17.34
CA ASP A 156 26.60 22.50 -18.51
C ASP A 156 26.74 21.47 -19.65
N ASN A 157 26.33 20.21 -19.43
CA ASN A 157 26.35 19.14 -20.43
C ASN A 157 25.01 18.42 -20.51
N PRO A 158 24.05 18.91 -21.33
CA PRO A 158 22.72 18.34 -21.44
C PRO A 158 22.69 16.85 -21.80
N LYS A 159 23.62 16.40 -22.64
CA LYS A 159 23.72 15.00 -23.06
C LYS A 159 24.09 14.08 -21.88
N LYS A 160 25.12 14.48 -21.11
CA LYS A 160 25.55 13.72 -19.92
C LYS A 160 24.45 13.78 -18.81
N SER A 161 23.82 14.95 -18.63
CA SER A 161 22.69 15.15 -17.72
C SER A 161 21.56 14.15 -18.00
N LEU A 162 21.08 14.09 -19.24
CA LEU A 162 20.02 13.19 -19.65
C LEU A 162 20.41 11.72 -19.52
N ALA A 163 21.68 11.36 -19.76
CA ALA A 163 22.16 9.99 -19.58
C ALA A 163 22.11 9.56 -18.09
N ILE A 164 22.54 10.43 -17.17
CA ILE A 164 22.46 10.19 -15.71
C ILE A 164 21.01 10.08 -15.26
N GLN A 165 20.15 11.00 -15.68
CA GLN A 165 18.73 10.99 -15.39
C GLN A 165 18.06 9.70 -15.88
N SER A 166 18.39 9.27 -17.11
CA SER A 166 17.86 8.05 -17.69
C SER A 166 18.27 6.81 -16.89
N GLU A 167 19.49 6.74 -16.39
CA GLU A 167 19.94 5.62 -15.57
C GLU A 167 19.24 5.61 -14.20
N ILE A 168 19.05 6.77 -13.58
CA ILE A 168 18.25 6.89 -12.32
C ILE A 168 16.83 6.41 -12.55
N VAL A 169 16.19 6.87 -13.62
CA VAL A 169 14.82 6.46 -13.98
C VAL A 169 14.75 4.95 -14.22
N ARG A 170 15.67 4.40 -15.01
CA ARG A 170 15.75 2.96 -15.31
C ARG A 170 15.80 2.11 -14.04
N ILE A 171 16.66 2.51 -13.08
CA ILE A 171 16.78 1.79 -11.80
C ILE A 171 15.47 1.84 -11.02
N LEU A 172 14.85 3.01 -10.91
CA LEU A 172 13.62 3.17 -10.13
C LEU A 172 12.41 2.51 -10.79
N ASP A 173 12.33 2.58 -12.12
CA ASP A 173 11.24 1.94 -12.88
C ASP A 173 11.31 0.41 -12.76
N THR A 174 12.50 -0.19 -12.71
CA THR A 174 12.66 -1.64 -12.45
C THR A 174 11.98 -2.09 -11.16
N PHE A 175 12.06 -1.31 -10.07
CA PHE A 175 11.36 -1.64 -8.82
C PHE A 175 9.85 -1.47 -8.94
N THR A 176 9.40 -0.47 -9.70
CA THR A 176 7.96 -0.23 -9.94
C THR A 176 7.36 -1.35 -10.78
N GLU A 177 8.02 -1.77 -11.85
CA GLU A 177 7.62 -2.88 -12.71
C GLU A 177 7.55 -4.18 -11.92
N LEU A 178 8.60 -4.52 -11.17
CA LEU A 178 8.63 -5.72 -10.33
C LEU A 178 7.49 -5.73 -9.29
N THR A 179 7.21 -4.58 -8.67
CA THR A 179 6.11 -4.46 -7.71
C THR A 179 4.75 -4.66 -8.38
N ALA A 180 4.58 -4.16 -9.61
CA ALA A 180 3.35 -4.35 -10.39
C ALA A 180 3.16 -5.82 -10.82
N GLU A 181 4.23 -6.49 -11.24
CA GLU A 181 4.22 -7.93 -11.56
C GLU A 181 3.82 -8.77 -10.34
N LEU A 182 4.47 -8.54 -9.19
CA LEU A 182 4.15 -9.24 -7.94
C LEU A 182 2.70 -9.00 -7.49
N THR A 183 2.16 -7.80 -7.70
CA THR A 183 0.77 -7.46 -7.37
C THR A 183 -0.21 -8.19 -8.29
N THR A 184 0.13 -8.29 -9.57
CA THR A 184 -0.64 -9.05 -10.56
C THR A 184 -0.63 -10.54 -10.22
N GLU A 185 0.54 -11.09 -9.88
CA GLU A 185 0.69 -12.48 -9.44
C GLU A 185 -0.11 -12.76 -8.17
N LEU A 186 -0.04 -11.87 -7.17
CA LEU A 186 -0.84 -11.99 -5.93
C LEU A 186 -2.35 -12.05 -6.24
N THR A 187 -2.81 -11.21 -7.17
CA THR A 187 -4.22 -11.21 -7.59
C THR A 187 -4.61 -12.52 -8.26
N ALA A 188 -3.76 -13.04 -9.14
CA ALA A 188 -3.97 -14.33 -9.80
C ALA A 188 -3.97 -15.50 -8.80
N ARG A 189 -3.02 -15.50 -7.85
CA ARG A 189 -2.94 -16.53 -6.80
C ARG A 189 -4.12 -16.49 -5.84
N LYS A 190 -4.64 -15.31 -5.48
CA LYS A 190 -5.86 -15.19 -4.69
C LYS A 190 -7.08 -15.77 -5.41
N LYS A 191 -7.22 -15.54 -6.72
CA LYS A 191 -8.28 -16.18 -7.52
C LYS A 191 -8.13 -17.71 -7.54
N GLN A 192 -6.90 -18.18 -7.72
CA GLN A 192 -6.59 -19.62 -7.72
C GLN A 192 -6.86 -20.24 -6.35
N TYR A 193 -6.46 -19.57 -5.25
CA TYR A 193 -6.76 -20.00 -3.89
C TYR A 193 -8.26 -20.14 -3.65
N ASN A 194 -9.05 -19.12 -3.99
CA ASN A 194 -10.50 -19.17 -3.83
C ASN A 194 -11.12 -20.34 -4.61
N TYR A 195 -10.70 -20.56 -5.87
CA TYR A 195 -11.20 -21.66 -6.67
C TYR A 195 -10.89 -23.02 -6.03
N TYR A 196 -9.65 -23.27 -5.61
CA TYR A 196 -9.28 -24.54 -4.99
C TYR A 196 -9.92 -24.71 -3.60
N ARG A 197 -9.98 -23.65 -2.80
CA ARG A 197 -10.66 -23.68 -1.50
C ARG A 197 -12.12 -24.11 -1.65
N ASP A 198 -12.85 -23.44 -2.53
CA ASP A 198 -14.27 -23.72 -2.74
C ASP A 198 -14.49 -25.14 -3.27
N ARG A 199 -13.58 -25.62 -4.14
CA ARG A 199 -13.64 -26.98 -4.68
C ARG A 199 -13.29 -28.06 -3.64
N LEU A 200 -12.24 -27.86 -2.85
CA LEU A 200 -11.76 -28.82 -1.86
C LEU A 200 -12.65 -28.92 -0.63
N LEU A 201 -13.39 -27.85 -0.33
CA LEU A 201 -14.32 -27.81 0.81
C LEU A 201 -15.77 -28.02 0.40
N ARG A 202 -16.02 -28.36 -0.88
CA ARG A 202 -17.32 -28.77 -1.38
C ARG A 202 -17.43 -30.28 -1.32
N PHE A 203 -18.37 -30.78 -0.58
CA PHE A 203 -18.74 -32.18 -0.51
C PHE A 203 -20.17 -32.33 -1.01
N GLU A 204 -20.43 -33.35 -1.84
CA GLU A 204 -21.76 -33.63 -2.34
C GLU A 204 -22.55 -34.44 -1.33
N ASP A 205 -23.87 -34.44 -1.48
CA ASP A 205 -24.77 -35.18 -0.57
C ASP A 205 -24.40 -36.66 -0.55
N GLY A 206 -24.11 -37.19 0.64
CA GLY A 206 -23.73 -38.57 0.84
C GLY A 206 -22.24 -38.91 0.72
N GLU A 207 -21.39 -37.98 0.29
CA GLU A 207 -19.93 -38.19 0.23
C GLU A 207 -19.32 -38.23 1.64
N VAL A 208 -19.82 -37.40 2.54
CA VAL A 208 -19.32 -37.26 3.92
C VAL A 208 -20.49 -37.13 4.90
N GLU A 209 -20.24 -37.50 6.14
CA GLU A 209 -21.16 -37.21 7.22
C GLU A 209 -21.07 -35.70 7.57
N TRP A 210 -22.21 -35.08 7.89
CA TRP A 210 -22.30 -33.73 8.40
C TRP A 210 -22.73 -33.75 9.85
N LYS A 211 -22.06 -33.01 10.72
CA LYS A 211 -22.38 -32.90 12.14
C LYS A 211 -22.41 -31.45 12.59
N ALA A 212 -23.32 -31.18 13.55
CA ALA A 212 -23.26 -29.89 14.22
C ALA A 212 -21.93 -29.73 14.97
N LEU A 213 -21.34 -28.57 14.86
CA LEU A 213 -19.99 -28.29 15.42
C LEU A 213 -19.99 -28.49 16.95
N GLY A 214 -21.15 -28.27 17.64
CA GLY A 214 -21.32 -28.54 19.06
C GLY A 214 -21.20 -30.00 19.46
N ASP A 215 -21.45 -30.94 18.53
CA ASP A 215 -21.33 -32.38 18.80
C ASP A 215 -19.89 -32.89 18.67
N VAL A 216 -19.03 -32.13 17.96
CA VAL A 216 -17.68 -32.56 17.60
C VAL A 216 -16.56 -31.59 18.06
N ALA A 217 -16.93 -30.51 18.78
CA ALA A 217 -15.99 -29.54 19.30
C ALA A 217 -16.45 -28.96 20.64
N GLU A 218 -15.46 -28.57 21.47
CA GLU A 218 -15.67 -27.80 22.69
C GLU A 218 -15.52 -26.31 22.42
N PHE A 219 -16.42 -25.50 23.02
CA PHE A 219 -16.40 -24.06 22.96
C PHE A 219 -15.96 -23.45 24.30
N ARG A 220 -14.89 -22.63 24.27
CA ARG A 220 -14.37 -21.98 25.48
C ARG A 220 -14.37 -20.47 25.34
N ARG A 221 -15.00 -19.75 26.26
CA ARG A 221 -14.97 -18.29 26.29
C ARG A 221 -13.60 -17.78 26.74
N GLY A 222 -13.22 -16.62 26.25
CA GLY A 222 -12.08 -15.87 26.75
C GLY A 222 -12.32 -15.34 28.16
N THR A 223 -11.25 -14.95 28.84
CA THR A 223 -11.25 -14.34 30.17
C THR A 223 -11.02 -12.85 30.04
N ALA A 224 -11.87 -12.03 30.64
CA ALA A 224 -11.72 -10.58 30.61
C ALA A 224 -10.40 -10.17 31.28
N ILE A 225 -9.66 -9.26 30.63
CA ILE A 225 -8.44 -8.66 31.15
C ILE A 225 -8.34 -7.21 30.65
N THR A 226 -7.89 -6.31 31.50
CA THR A 226 -7.55 -4.94 31.12
C THR A 226 -6.05 -4.79 30.92
N HIS A 227 -5.60 -3.77 30.20
CA HIS A 227 -4.19 -3.50 30.01
C HIS A 227 -3.42 -3.38 31.34
N GLU A 228 -4.03 -2.79 32.36
CA GLU A 228 -3.43 -2.61 33.70
C GLU A 228 -3.22 -3.93 34.46
N GLN A 229 -3.97 -4.98 34.12
CA GLN A 229 -3.87 -6.32 34.71
C GLN A 229 -2.83 -7.21 33.99
N THR A 230 -2.24 -6.73 32.87
CA THR A 230 -1.22 -7.52 32.19
C THR A 230 0.10 -7.48 32.93
N THR A 231 0.79 -8.61 32.91
CA THR A 231 2.19 -8.73 33.35
C THR A 231 3.13 -8.70 32.15
N THR A 232 4.40 -8.36 32.36
CA THR A 232 5.40 -8.34 31.29
C THR A 232 5.56 -9.72 30.65
N GLY A 233 5.49 -9.79 29.32
CA GLY A 233 5.66 -11.02 28.56
C GLY A 233 5.35 -10.84 27.07
N ASP A 234 5.55 -11.91 26.30
CA ASP A 234 5.43 -11.90 24.83
C ASP A 234 4.17 -12.64 24.33
N ILE A 235 3.28 -13.06 25.24
CA ILE A 235 2.07 -13.79 24.88
C ILE A 235 1.03 -12.80 24.35
N PRO A 236 0.59 -12.94 23.09
CA PRO A 236 -0.38 -12.02 22.50
C PRO A 236 -1.76 -12.14 23.18
N VAL A 237 -2.34 -11.00 23.54
CA VAL A 237 -3.71 -10.90 24.02
C VAL A 237 -4.63 -10.73 22.81
N VAL A 238 -5.42 -11.77 22.56
CA VAL A 238 -6.32 -11.85 21.41
C VAL A 238 -7.76 -11.55 21.84
N ALA A 239 -8.37 -10.62 21.15
CA ALA A 239 -9.75 -10.19 21.39
C ALA A 239 -10.59 -10.29 20.10
N ASN A 240 -11.34 -9.26 19.81
CA ASN A 240 -12.31 -9.18 18.73
C ASN A 240 -11.75 -8.57 17.43
N GLY A 241 -10.48 -8.77 17.12
CA GLY A 241 -9.83 -8.24 15.90
C GLY A 241 -8.77 -9.19 15.32
N PRO A 242 -8.24 -8.85 14.13
CA PRO A 242 -7.25 -9.67 13.46
C PRO A 242 -5.85 -9.62 14.08
N THR A 243 -5.57 -8.62 14.90
CA THR A 243 -4.27 -8.39 15.54
C THR A 243 -4.40 -8.42 17.06
N PRO A 244 -3.34 -8.83 17.78
CA PRO A 244 -3.29 -8.70 19.24
C PRO A 244 -3.52 -7.25 19.66
N ILE A 245 -4.21 -7.07 20.79
CA ILE A 245 -4.46 -5.73 21.35
C ILE A 245 -3.30 -5.26 22.24
N TYR A 246 -2.61 -6.18 22.91
CA TYR A 246 -1.39 -6.01 23.70
C TYR A 246 -0.74 -7.36 24.00
N PHE A 247 0.29 -7.42 24.86
CA PHE A 247 0.99 -8.63 25.26
C PHE A 247 0.89 -8.87 26.77
N HIS A 248 1.04 -10.12 27.21
CA HIS A 248 0.89 -10.57 28.59
C HIS A 248 1.91 -11.66 28.92
N GLY A 249 2.18 -11.87 30.21
CA GLY A 249 3.08 -12.92 30.68
C GLY A 249 2.46 -14.31 30.78
N GLU A 250 1.13 -14.42 30.70
CA GLU A 250 0.40 -15.68 30.87
C GLU A 250 -0.48 -16.01 29.67
N SER A 251 -0.71 -17.30 29.43
CA SER A 251 -1.62 -17.79 28.39
C SER A 251 -2.84 -18.51 29.00
N ASN A 252 -3.99 -18.41 28.37
CA ASN A 252 -5.17 -19.22 28.68
C ASN A 252 -5.58 -20.16 27.54
N ARG A 253 -4.80 -20.16 26.43
CA ARG A 253 -4.90 -21.12 25.31
C ARG A 253 -3.49 -21.50 24.87
N GLN A 254 -3.35 -22.76 24.41
CA GLN A 254 -2.08 -23.31 23.90
C GLN A 254 -2.34 -24.19 22.69
N GLY A 255 -1.33 -24.27 21.80
CA GLY A 255 -1.43 -25.06 20.58
C GLY A 255 -2.41 -24.51 19.56
N GLU A 256 -2.89 -25.38 18.69
CA GLU A 256 -3.82 -25.05 17.62
C GLU A 256 -5.17 -24.59 18.16
N THR A 257 -5.46 -23.31 18.01
CA THR A 257 -6.68 -22.68 18.54
C THR A 257 -7.40 -21.90 17.47
N ILE A 258 -8.65 -22.24 17.19
CA ILE A 258 -9.56 -21.45 16.36
C ILE A 258 -10.22 -20.41 17.25
N VAL A 259 -10.14 -19.15 16.85
CA VAL A 259 -10.72 -18.04 17.61
C VAL A 259 -11.79 -17.34 16.80
N ILE A 260 -12.93 -17.09 17.42
CA ILE A 260 -14.05 -16.32 16.85
C ILE A 260 -14.19 -15.01 17.63
N ALA A 261 -14.04 -13.89 16.94
CA ALA A 261 -14.31 -12.58 17.51
C ALA A 261 -15.79 -12.45 17.89
N ARG A 262 -16.08 -12.09 19.15
CA ARG A 262 -17.47 -12.09 19.66
C ARG A 262 -18.22 -10.84 19.31
N SER A 263 -17.58 -9.68 19.34
CA SER A 263 -18.27 -8.38 19.31
C SER A 263 -17.56 -7.34 18.40
N GLY A 264 -18.26 -6.24 18.13
CA GLY A 264 -17.73 -5.09 17.40
C GLY A 264 -17.72 -5.27 15.89
N ALA A 265 -16.93 -4.45 15.20
CA ALA A 265 -16.85 -4.44 13.74
C ALA A 265 -16.42 -5.80 13.15
N TYR A 266 -15.57 -6.51 13.87
CA TYR A 266 -15.05 -7.83 13.47
C TYR A 266 -15.86 -9.01 14.04
N ALA A 267 -17.04 -8.80 14.64
CA ALA A 267 -17.85 -9.90 15.16
C ALA A 267 -17.98 -11.02 14.11
N GLY A 268 -17.72 -12.26 14.49
CA GLY A 268 -17.70 -13.42 13.59
C GLY A 268 -16.40 -13.62 12.82
N TYR A 269 -15.40 -12.75 12.97
CA TYR A 269 -14.09 -12.98 12.35
C TYR A 269 -13.44 -14.24 12.90
N VAL A 270 -13.01 -15.12 11.98
CA VAL A 270 -12.37 -16.41 12.29
C VAL A 270 -10.88 -16.28 12.13
N SER A 271 -10.11 -16.54 13.18
CA SER A 271 -8.65 -16.58 13.15
C SER A 271 -8.11 -17.90 13.70
N PHE A 272 -6.86 -18.21 13.35
CA PHE A 272 -6.17 -19.43 13.78
C PHE A 272 -4.84 -19.07 14.44
N TRP A 273 -4.58 -19.66 15.60
CA TRP A 273 -3.37 -19.43 16.39
C TRP A 273 -2.72 -20.76 16.72
N ASN A 274 -1.47 -20.91 16.36
CA ASN A 274 -0.67 -22.09 16.71
C ASN A 274 0.49 -21.69 17.63
N GLN A 275 0.16 -20.98 18.71
CA GLN A 275 1.07 -20.54 19.77
C GLN A 275 0.29 -20.26 21.04
N PRO A 276 0.92 -20.14 22.22
CA PRO A 276 0.27 -19.66 23.41
C PRO A 276 -0.36 -18.27 23.17
N ILE A 277 -1.63 -18.10 23.54
CA ILE A 277 -2.34 -16.81 23.49
C ILE A 277 -3.12 -16.60 24.79
N PHE A 278 -3.39 -15.35 25.13
CA PHE A 278 -4.41 -15.00 26.13
C PHE A 278 -5.66 -14.50 25.41
N LEU A 279 -6.72 -15.32 25.47
CA LEU A 279 -8.00 -15.01 24.82
C LEU A 279 -8.89 -14.21 25.75
N THR A 280 -9.38 -13.05 25.30
CA THR A 280 -10.30 -12.19 26.04
C THR A 280 -11.65 -12.07 25.34
N ASP A 281 -12.14 -10.95 24.88
CA ASP A 281 -13.48 -10.74 24.31
C ASP A 281 -13.76 -11.52 23.00
N ALA A 282 -13.56 -12.84 23.06
CA ALA A 282 -13.79 -13.80 21.98
C ALA A 282 -14.12 -15.18 22.57
N PHE A 283 -14.33 -16.17 21.72
CA PHE A 283 -14.39 -17.57 22.14
C PHE A 283 -13.54 -18.43 21.21
N SER A 284 -13.06 -19.55 21.72
CA SER A 284 -12.28 -20.53 20.97
C SER A 284 -13.07 -21.80 20.73
N ILE A 285 -12.76 -22.47 19.60
CA ILE A 285 -13.32 -23.76 19.19
C ILE A 285 -12.21 -24.80 19.24
N HIS A 286 -12.44 -25.90 19.93
CA HIS A 286 -11.50 -26.99 20.11
C HIS A 286 -12.12 -28.30 19.58
N PRO A 287 -11.91 -28.62 18.29
CA PRO A 287 -12.42 -29.86 17.70
C PRO A 287 -11.84 -31.10 18.38
N ARG A 288 -12.64 -32.17 18.43
CA ARG A 288 -12.17 -33.48 18.87
C ARG A 288 -11.18 -34.05 17.88
N ALA A 289 -9.90 -34.25 18.31
CA ALA A 289 -8.79 -34.62 17.46
C ALA A 289 -8.93 -35.99 16.77
N ASP A 290 -9.76 -36.87 17.31
CA ASP A 290 -10.12 -38.18 16.74
C ASP A 290 -11.09 -38.07 15.54
N ILE A 291 -11.76 -36.92 15.35
CA ILE A 291 -12.76 -36.68 14.33
C ILE A 291 -12.35 -35.56 13.37
N LEU A 292 -11.87 -34.44 13.90
CA LEU A 292 -11.61 -33.22 13.14
C LEU A 292 -10.27 -32.61 13.49
N LYS A 293 -9.50 -32.23 12.45
CA LYS A 293 -8.31 -31.42 12.59
C LYS A 293 -8.68 -29.95 12.80
N PRO A 294 -8.10 -29.23 13.79
CA PRO A 294 -8.43 -27.83 14.04
C PRO A 294 -8.22 -26.95 12.79
N LYS A 295 -7.12 -27.14 12.07
CA LYS A 295 -6.83 -26.36 10.86
C LYS A 295 -7.81 -26.63 9.72
N PHE A 296 -8.36 -27.86 9.60
CA PHE A 296 -9.42 -28.15 8.64
C PHE A 296 -10.72 -27.38 8.97
N VAL A 297 -11.14 -27.40 10.23
CA VAL A 297 -12.30 -26.64 10.69
C VAL A 297 -12.09 -25.14 10.47
N TYR A 298 -10.90 -24.62 10.73
CA TYR A 298 -10.56 -23.23 10.42
C TYR A 298 -10.82 -22.90 8.94
N HIS A 299 -10.33 -23.72 8.00
CA HIS A 299 -10.54 -23.49 6.57
C HIS A 299 -12.03 -23.58 6.17
N VAL A 300 -12.78 -24.52 6.76
CA VAL A 300 -14.24 -24.63 6.55
C VAL A 300 -14.95 -23.34 7.00
N LEU A 301 -14.65 -22.85 8.20
CA LEU A 301 -15.25 -21.63 8.74
C LEU A 301 -14.80 -20.38 7.96
N GLN A 302 -13.53 -20.29 7.58
CA GLN A 302 -13.01 -19.22 6.73
C GLN A 302 -13.73 -19.19 5.37
N ASN A 303 -13.99 -20.34 4.76
CA ASN A 303 -14.74 -20.39 3.50
C ASN A 303 -16.18 -19.86 3.64
N LYS A 304 -16.71 -19.86 4.84
CA LYS A 304 -18.06 -19.38 5.17
C LYS A 304 -18.05 -18.03 5.92
N GLN A 305 -16.93 -17.30 5.87
CA GLN A 305 -16.75 -16.07 6.64
C GLN A 305 -17.86 -15.03 6.38
N GLU A 306 -18.34 -14.89 5.15
CA GLU A 306 -19.44 -13.97 4.81
C GLU A 306 -20.76 -14.41 5.47
N ASN A 307 -21.06 -15.71 5.43
CA ASN A 307 -22.25 -16.26 6.09
C ASN A 307 -22.18 -16.07 7.61
N ILE A 308 -21.00 -16.28 8.20
CA ILE A 308 -20.74 -16.06 9.61
C ILE A 308 -20.90 -14.56 9.96
N HIS A 309 -20.43 -13.66 9.12
CA HIS A 309 -20.68 -12.23 9.30
C HIS A 309 -22.16 -11.86 9.22
N ALA A 310 -22.94 -12.52 8.38
CA ALA A 310 -24.39 -12.32 8.30
C ALA A 310 -25.14 -12.78 9.57
N MET A 311 -24.54 -13.65 10.40
CA MET A 311 -25.13 -14.11 11.68
C MET A 311 -25.07 -13.02 12.78
N LYS A 312 -24.43 -11.88 12.55
CA LYS A 312 -24.34 -10.78 13.52
C LYS A 312 -25.71 -10.26 13.94
N LYS A 313 -25.89 -10.09 15.24
CA LYS A 313 -27.13 -9.53 15.84
C LYS A 313 -26.79 -8.33 16.72
N GLY A 314 -27.68 -7.34 16.78
CA GLY A 314 -27.58 -6.16 17.63
C GLY A 314 -27.54 -4.85 16.83
N ALA A 315 -28.39 -3.88 17.20
CA ALA A 315 -28.51 -2.60 16.54
C ALA A 315 -27.38 -1.60 16.88
N GLY A 316 -26.70 -1.77 18.03
CA GLY A 316 -25.61 -0.91 18.47
C GLY A 316 -24.25 -1.57 18.24
N VAL A 317 -23.87 -2.53 19.06
CA VAL A 317 -22.65 -3.32 18.90
C VAL A 317 -23.01 -4.68 18.34
N PRO A 318 -22.64 -4.99 17.08
CA PRO A 318 -22.90 -6.31 16.49
C PRO A 318 -22.17 -7.39 17.28
N HIS A 319 -22.81 -8.54 17.48
CA HIS A 319 -22.18 -9.68 18.14
C HIS A 319 -22.66 -11.02 17.57
N VAL A 320 -21.83 -12.05 17.71
CA VAL A 320 -22.14 -13.46 17.42
C VAL A 320 -22.14 -14.26 18.72
N ARG A 321 -22.94 -15.31 18.77
CA ARG A 321 -23.13 -16.16 19.98
C ARG A 321 -22.59 -17.54 19.74
N VAL A 322 -21.99 -18.14 20.76
CA VAL A 322 -21.53 -19.55 20.76
C VAL A 322 -22.60 -20.50 20.25
N LYS A 323 -23.85 -20.36 20.74
CA LYS A 323 -24.99 -21.22 20.34
C LYS A 323 -25.26 -21.27 18.83
N GLU A 324 -24.91 -20.20 18.10
CA GLU A 324 -25.09 -20.15 16.65
C GLU A 324 -24.02 -20.98 15.94
N PHE A 325 -22.81 -21.05 16.52
CA PHE A 325 -21.73 -21.92 16.03
C PHE A 325 -21.89 -23.37 16.47
N GLU A 326 -22.50 -23.66 17.66
CA GLU A 326 -22.79 -25.01 18.08
C GLU A 326 -23.73 -25.73 17.09
N LEU A 327 -24.63 -24.97 16.46
CA LEU A 327 -25.58 -25.48 15.45
C LEU A 327 -25.05 -25.47 14.03
N TYR A 328 -23.80 -25.03 13.84
CA TYR A 328 -23.21 -24.89 12.50
C TYR A 328 -22.73 -26.26 12.00
N ASP A 329 -23.26 -26.71 10.87
CA ASP A 329 -22.91 -28.01 10.29
C ASP A 329 -21.53 -27.95 9.61
N VAL A 330 -20.69 -28.92 9.93
CA VAL A 330 -19.36 -29.11 9.35
C VAL A 330 -19.24 -30.51 8.72
N PRO A 331 -18.55 -30.63 7.57
CA PRO A 331 -18.30 -31.92 6.94
C PRO A 331 -17.23 -32.70 7.70
N ILE A 332 -17.41 -34.03 7.78
CA ILE A 332 -16.51 -34.97 8.47
C ILE A 332 -15.85 -35.92 7.46
N PRO A 333 -14.95 -35.46 6.57
CA PRO A 333 -14.21 -36.40 5.71
C PRO A 333 -13.16 -37.16 6.55
N PRO A 334 -12.62 -38.28 6.03
CA PRO A 334 -11.54 -39.01 6.71
C PRO A 334 -10.39 -38.12 7.09
N LEU A 335 -9.74 -38.35 8.23
CA LEU A 335 -8.62 -37.52 8.76
C LEU A 335 -7.47 -37.37 7.75
N ALA A 336 -7.24 -38.38 6.90
CA ALA A 336 -6.24 -38.31 5.83
C ALA A 336 -6.62 -37.29 4.76
N GLU A 337 -7.90 -37.19 4.40
CA GLU A 337 -8.40 -36.21 3.45
C GLU A 337 -8.40 -34.80 4.05
N GLN A 338 -8.78 -34.64 5.32
CA GLN A 338 -8.63 -33.38 6.03
C GLN A 338 -7.17 -32.89 6.00
N ALA A 339 -6.21 -33.79 6.27
CA ALA A 339 -4.77 -33.45 6.24
C ALA A 339 -4.32 -33.02 4.82
N ARG A 340 -4.79 -33.70 3.78
CA ARG A 340 -4.50 -33.36 2.37
C ARG A 340 -5.04 -31.97 2.02
N ILE A 341 -6.28 -31.68 2.37
CA ILE A 341 -6.92 -30.39 2.15
C ILE A 341 -6.15 -29.28 2.89
N VAL A 342 -5.85 -29.45 4.16
CA VAL A 342 -5.07 -28.51 4.96
C VAL A 342 -3.71 -28.24 4.33
N ALA A 343 -2.97 -29.27 3.93
CA ALA A 343 -1.64 -29.10 3.33
C ALA A 343 -1.66 -28.28 2.01
N ILE A 344 -2.74 -28.36 1.26
CA ILE A 344 -2.92 -27.57 0.02
C ILE A 344 -3.28 -26.12 0.37
N LEU A 345 -4.31 -25.93 1.23
CA LEU A 345 -4.84 -24.61 1.54
C LEU A 345 -3.83 -23.77 2.34
N ASP A 346 -3.06 -24.37 3.24
CA ASP A 346 -2.01 -23.68 4.00
C ASP A 346 -0.90 -23.13 3.10
N LYS A 347 -0.52 -23.86 2.03
CA LYS A 347 0.44 -23.35 1.05
C LYS A 347 -0.09 -22.11 0.32
N PHE A 348 -1.36 -22.11 -0.05
CA PHE A 348 -1.97 -20.93 -0.67
C PHE A 348 -2.10 -19.78 0.33
N ASP A 349 -2.48 -20.06 1.57
CA ASP A 349 -2.65 -19.05 2.61
C ASP A 349 -1.30 -18.36 2.92
N ALA A 350 -0.23 -19.13 3.10
CA ALA A 350 1.12 -18.60 3.27
C ALA A 350 1.56 -17.74 2.08
N LEU A 351 1.27 -18.18 0.85
CA LEU A 351 1.65 -17.45 -0.36
C LEU A 351 0.87 -16.13 -0.54
N THR A 352 -0.41 -16.10 -0.18
CA THR A 352 -1.34 -15.01 -0.57
C THR A 352 -1.76 -14.08 0.56
N ASN A 353 -1.71 -14.53 1.80
CA ASN A 353 -2.26 -13.79 2.95
C ASN A 353 -1.26 -13.53 4.08
N SER A 354 -0.14 -14.26 4.13
CA SER A 354 0.86 -14.07 5.17
C SER A 354 1.53 -12.70 5.09
N LEU A 355 1.68 -12.04 6.24
CA LEU A 355 2.39 -10.77 6.39
C LEU A 355 3.89 -10.95 6.67
N THR A 356 4.31 -12.17 6.99
CA THR A 356 5.71 -12.50 7.33
C THR A 356 6.44 -13.22 6.21
N GLU A 357 5.70 -13.81 5.27
CA GLU A 357 6.22 -14.55 4.12
C GLU A 357 5.28 -14.40 2.91
N GLY A 358 5.66 -14.97 1.77
CA GLY A 358 4.84 -14.95 0.56
C GLY A 358 4.81 -13.61 -0.17
N LEU A 359 3.86 -13.49 -1.11
CA LEU A 359 3.77 -12.33 -2.02
C LEU A 359 3.49 -11.00 -1.32
N PRO A 360 2.61 -10.91 -0.31
CA PRO A 360 2.38 -9.63 0.37
C PRO A 360 3.65 -9.09 1.04
N ARG A 361 4.44 -9.96 1.67
CA ARG A 361 5.71 -9.57 2.29
C ARG A 361 6.75 -9.15 1.27
N GLU A 362 6.84 -9.87 0.15
CA GLU A 362 7.75 -9.53 -0.94
C GLU A 362 7.42 -8.17 -1.54
N ILE A 363 6.15 -7.87 -1.79
CA ILE A 363 5.67 -6.56 -2.27
C ILE A 363 6.08 -5.45 -1.29
N GLU A 364 5.85 -5.64 0.01
CA GLU A 364 6.24 -4.66 1.04
C GLU A 364 7.76 -4.40 1.02
N LEU A 365 8.57 -5.45 0.93
CA LEU A 365 10.03 -5.33 0.87
C LEU A 365 10.49 -4.59 -0.38
N ARG A 366 9.90 -4.85 -1.56
CA ARG A 366 10.20 -4.13 -2.81
C ARG A 366 9.82 -2.65 -2.73
N GLN A 367 8.69 -2.34 -2.12
CA GLN A 367 8.29 -0.95 -1.88
C GLN A 367 9.27 -0.22 -0.95
N LYS A 368 9.76 -0.88 0.10
CA LYS A 368 10.82 -0.33 0.98
C LYS A 368 12.14 -0.14 0.25
N GLN A 369 12.54 -1.09 -0.59
CA GLN A 369 13.72 -0.98 -1.43
C GLN A 369 13.59 0.19 -2.42
N TYR A 370 12.47 0.33 -3.10
CA TYR A 370 12.20 1.46 -3.99
C TYR A 370 12.35 2.81 -3.25
N ALA A 371 11.73 2.95 -2.08
CA ALA A 371 11.83 4.17 -1.28
C ALA A 371 13.30 4.47 -0.90
N TYR A 372 14.04 3.47 -0.42
CA TYR A 372 15.45 3.61 -0.07
C TYR A 372 16.32 4.04 -1.26
N TYR A 373 16.19 3.35 -2.41
CA TYR A 373 17.00 3.69 -3.58
C TYR A 373 16.61 5.03 -4.19
N ARG A 374 15.34 5.42 -4.15
CA ARG A 374 14.91 6.76 -4.56
C ARG A 374 15.56 7.83 -3.69
N ASP A 375 15.46 7.70 -2.36
CA ASP A 375 16.11 8.66 -1.44
C ASP A 375 17.61 8.76 -1.67
N LEU A 376 18.25 7.64 -1.95
CA LEU A 376 19.66 7.56 -2.25
C LEU A 376 20.03 8.28 -3.58
N LEU A 377 19.31 7.95 -4.65
CA LEU A 377 19.57 8.48 -6.00
C LEU A 377 19.24 9.98 -6.13
N PHE A 378 18.39 10.52 -5.24
CA PHE A 378 18.12 11.95 -5.13
C PHE A 378 18.88 12.64 -4.00
N SER A 379 19.80 11.96 -3.30
CA SER A 379 20.63 12.54 -2.24
C SER A 379 21.88 13.27 -2.79
N PHE A 380 21.70 14.05 -3.83
CA PHE A 380 22.78 14.85 -4.41
C PHE A 380 23.33 15.87 -3.41
N PRO A 381 24.67 16.13 -3.44
CA PRO A 381 25.27 17.13 -2.57
C PRO A 381 24.71 18.52 -2.90
N LYS A 382 24.33 19.26 -1.86
CA LYS A 382 24.06 20.69 -1.97
C LYS A 382 25.38 21.41 -1.75
N PHE A 383 25.98 21.96 -2.80
CA PHE A 383 27.10 22.86 -2.63
C PHE A 383 26.56 24.20 -2.09
N PRO A 384 27.19 24.81 -1.07
CA PRO A 384 26.83 26.16 -0.67
C PRO A 384 27.02 27.08 -1.89
N SER A 385 26.02 27.90 -2.17
CA SER A 385 26.09 28.96 -3.16
C SER A 385 27.39 29.75 -2.88
N SER A 386 28.28 29.90 -3.86
CA SER A 386 29.48 30.67 -3.72
C SER A 386 29.11 32.06 -3.21
N VAL A 387 29.45 32.33 -1.97
CA VAL A 387 29.42 33.69 -1.41
C VAL A 387 30.20 34.56 -2.36
N GLY A 388 29.57 35.64 -2.85
CA GLY A 388 30.16 36.56 -3.85
C GLY A 388 31.57 36.92 -3.49
N VAL A 389 32.45 36.88 -4.50
CA VAL A 389 33.80 37.42 -4.43
C VAL A 389 33.66 38.91 -4.05
N PRO A 390 34.25 39.39 -2.95
CA PRO A 390 34.24 40.81 -2.67
C PRO A 390 35.04 41.51 -3.75
N GLU A 391 34.39 42.42 -4.49
CA GLU A 391 35.05 43.33 -5.42
C GLU A 391 36.22 44.01 -4.70
N GLY A 392 37.42 43.82 -5.29
CA GLY A 392 38.65 44.41 -4.80
C GLY A 392 38.52 45.91 -4.70
N ARG A 393 38.81 46.46 -3.52
CA ARG A 393 39.09 47.88 -3.35
C ARG A 393 40.28 48.25 -4.21
N SER A 394 40.03 49.04 -5.25
CA SER A 394 41.05 49.79 -5.94
C SER A 394 41.67 50.82 -4.97
N ASN A 395 42.89 50.60 -4.53
CA ASN A 395 43.67 51.65 -3.90
C ASN A 395 44.10 52.58 -5.00
N ALA A 396 43.45 53.74 -5.09
CA ALA A 396 44.04 54.91 -5.69
C ALA A 396 45.01 55.52 -4.64
N GLY A 397 46.31 55.41 -4.89
CA GLY A 397 47.31 56.12 -4.14
C GLY A 397 47.48 57.48 -4.78
N ASP A 398 47.40 58.46 -3.95
CA ASP A 398 47.97 59.84 -4.29
C ASP A 398 49.29 60.08 -3.60
N ALA A 399 50.16 60.64 -4.41
CA ALA A 399 51.31 61.45 -4.22
C ALA A 399 51.96 61.68 -2.85
#